data_7a74150f0c767bd1830ebd1f3c7dba11
#
_entry.id   7a74150f0c767bd1830ebd1f3c7dba11
#
_cell.length_a   1.000
_cell.length_b   1.000
_cell.length_c   1.000
_cell.angle_alpha   90.00
_cell.angle_beta   90.00
_cell.angle_gamma   90.00
#
_symmetry.space_group_name_H-M   'P 1'
#
loop_
_entity.id
_entity.type
_entity.pdbx_description
1 polymer ?
#
loop_
_entity_poly.entity_id
_entity_poly.type
_entity_poly.pdbx_seq_one_letter_code
_entity_poly.pdbx_strand_id
1 'polypeptide(L)'
;MPGRADDDLKQFLARVALPPGWRVLHEPSVVSTNDIAREAARRGWPDRSVFVADYQTRGRGRHGRTWLCPPLAGLLMSVLLRRRDAPAYTYTMLAAVALSESIERLLALQPTIKWPNDVVVDGRKVAGVLAEASDDGREQTIVVGVGVNVNLDEAELAELPNATSLSIEAGVPVHRGELLALMLERFDSWLGGDRFTREEGLWRAWNGRLWGMDQRVRVQEGDDLLVATVLGGERDGTLLVRLDDGTVRRVIAGELLP
;
A
#
# COMPACT_ATOMS: atom_id res chain seq x y z
N MET A 1 -22.02 -12.14 -7.50
CA MET A 1 -22.17 -11.09 -6.49
C MET A 1 -22.73 -9.84 -7.15
N PRO A 2 -23.89 -9.29 -6.75
CA PRO A 2 -24.30 -7.96 -7.17
C PRO A 2 -23.30 -6.97 -6.56
N GLY A 3 -22.74 -6.06 -7.33
CA GLY A 3 -21.79 -5.03 -6.87
C GLY A 3 -20.50 -4.94 -7.67
N ARG A 4 -19.96 -6.03 -8.23
CA ARG A 4 -18.77 -5.96 -9.08
C ARG A 4 -19.06 -5.42 -10.48
N ALA A 5 -20.25 -5.66 -11.02
CA ALA A 5 -20.65 -5.19 -12.34
C ALA A 5 -20.95 -3.68 -12.39
N ASP A 6 -21.35 -3.09 -11.25
CA ASP A 6 -21.66 -1.66 -11.14
C ASP A 6 -20.41 -0.82 -10.84
N ASP A 7 -19.27 -1.44 -10.53
CA ASP A 7 -18.01 -0.80 -10.20
C ASP A 7 -17.09 -0.71 -11.43
N ASP A 8 -17.53 0.00 -12.45
CA ASP A 8 -16.75 0.26 -13.67
C ASP A 8 -15.78 1.42 -13.44
N LEU A 9 -14.52 1.07 -13.15
CA LEU A 9 -13.44 2.05 -12.94
C LEU A 9 -13.28 3.00 -14.13
N LYS A 10 -13.46 2.53 -15.36
CA LYS A 10 -13.34 3.36 -16.56
C LYS A 10 -14.42 4.44 -16.61
N GLN A 11 -15.68 4.05 -16.33
CA GLN A 11 -16.78 5.01 -16.28
C GLN A 11 -16.64 5.99 -15.13
N PHE A 12 -16.20 5.51 -13.96
CA PHE A 12 -15.94 6.36 -12.80
C PHE A 12 -14.87 7.41 -13.11
N LEU A 13 -13.72 6.98 -13.65
CA LEU A 13 -12.60 7.86 -13.99
C LEU A 13 -12.94 8.90 -15.06
N ALA A 14 -13.90 8.63 -15.94
CA ALA A 14 -14.39 9.60 -16.93
C ALA A 14 -15.20 10.76 -16.31
N ARG A 15 -15.65 10.63 -15.05
CA ARG A 15 -16.55 11.57 -14.36
C ARG A 15 -15.96 12.22 -13.12
N VAL A 16 -14.96 11.57 -12.50
CA VAL A 16 -14.35 12.08 -11.27
C VAL A 16 -13.32 13.16 -11.58
N ALA A 17 -13.29 14.22 -10.77
CA ALA A 17 -12.23 15.19 -10.80
C ALA A 17 -11.01 14.64 -10.03
N LEU A 18 -9.88 14.52 -10.71
CA LEU A 18 -8.62 14.13 -10.07
C LEU A 18 -7.89 15.37 -9.53
N PRO A 19 -7.03 15.23 -8.52
CA PRO A 19 -6.19 16.33 -8.08
C PRO A 19 -5.32 16.87 -9.24
N PRO A 20 -4.99 18.17 -9.26
CA PRO A 20 -4.23 18.76 -10.37
C PRO A 20 -2.89 18.06 -10.61
N GLY A 21 -2.60 17.77 -11.88
CA GLY A 21 -1.36 17.12 -12.30
C GLY A 21 -1.38 15.59 -12.25
N TRP A 22 -2.41 14.97 -11.66
CA TRP A 22 -2.57 13.52 -11.67
C TRP A 22 -3.19 13.04 -12.99
N ARG A 23 -2.73 11.89 -13.44
CA ARG A 23 -3.24 11.18 -14.63
C ARG A 23 -3.43 9.72 -14.33
N VAL A 24 -4.57 9.17 -14.68
CA VAL A 24 -4.88 7.75 -14.47
C VAL A 24 -5.07 7.06 -15.80
N LEU A 25 -4.33 5.98 -16.02
CA LEU A 25 -4.53 5.03 -17.11
C LEU A 25 -5.14 3.76 -16.55
N HIS A 26 -6.30 3.38 -17.07
CA HIS A 26 -6.97 2.13 -16.72
C HIS A 26 -6.84 1.10 -17.84
N GLU A 27 -6.47 -0.12 -17.47
CA GLU A 27 -6.37 -1.27 -18.36
C GLU A 27 -7.20 -2.44 -17.80
N PRO A 28 -7.98 -3.16 -18.64
CA PRO A 28 -8.75 -4.30 -18.15
C PRO A 28 -7.86 -5.44 -17.60
N SER A 29 -6.71 -5.67 -18.22
CA SER A 29 -5.77 -6.71 -17.80
C SER A 29 -4.34 -6.36 -18.18
N VAL A 30 -3.43 -6.59 -17.23
CA VAL A 30 -1.99 -6.37 -17.44
C VAL A 30 -1.17 -7.52 -16.84
N VAL A 31 0.12 -7.57 -17.14
CA VAL A 31 1.03 -8.48 -16.43
C VAL A 31 1.20 -8.02 -14.98
N SER A 32 1.58 -6.75 -14.78
CA SER A 32 1.68 -6.09 -13.48
C SER A 32 1.61 -4.57 -13.69
N THR A 33 0.88 -3.87 -12.86
CA THR A 33 0.82 -2.39 -12.89
C THR A 33 2.19 -1.76 -12.60
N ASN A 34 3.03 -2.39 -11.73
CA ASN A 34 4.42 -1.94 -11.50
C ASN A 34 5.27 -2.06 -12.77
N ASP A 35 5.09 -3.11 -13.58
CA ASP A 35 5.85 -3.28 -14.82
C ASP A 35 5.45 -2.22 -15.85
N ILE A 36 4.15 -1.94 -15.97
CA ILE A 36 3.64 -0.86 -16.84
C ILE A 36 4.20 0.50 -16.38
N ALA A 37 4.15 0.79 -15.08
CA ALA A 37 4.65 2.05 -14.53
C ALA A 37 6.16 2.21 -14.77
N ARG A 38 6.96 1.14 -14.62
CA ARG A 38 8.40 1.18 -14.92
C ARG A 38 8.70 1.42 -16.40
N GLU A 39 7.93 0.79 -17.27
CA GLU A 39 8.09 1.02 -18.71
C GLU A 39 7.65 2.43 -19.10
N ALA A 40 6.58 2.94 -18.53
CA ALA A 40 6.13 4.32 -18.70
C ALA A 40 7.20 5.32 -18.21
N ALA A 41 7.87 5.03 -17.08
CA ALA A 41 8.99 5.83 -16.59
C ALA A 41 10.13 5.96 -17.63
N ARG A 42 10.53 4.82 -18.22
CA ARG A 42 11.57 4.79 -19.28
C ARG A 42 11.16 5.57 -20.53
N ARG A 43 9.87 5.60 -20.83
CA ARG A 43 9.29 6.37 -21.96
C ARG A 43 9.04 7.84 -21.64
N GLY A 44 9.45 8.32 -20.49
CA GLY A 44 9.33 9.74 -20.13
C GLY A 44 7.94 10.18 -19.68
N TRP A 45 7.08 9.26 -19.23
CA TRP A 45 5.79 9.65 -18.65
C TRP A 45 5.99 10.58 -17.46
N PRO A 46 5.09 11.56 -17.26
CA PRO A 46 5.26 12.57 -16.23
C PRO A 46 5.10 12.04 -14.82
N ASP A 47 5.57 12.83 -13.85
CA ASP A 47 5.27 12.66 -12.42
C ASP A 47 3.77 12.53 -12.17
N ARG A 48 3.35 11.79 -11.13
CA ARG A 48 1.95 11.57 -10.75
C ARG A 48 1.12 10.84 -11.82
N SER A 49 1.76 9.97 -12.60
CA SER A 49 1.06 9.03 -13.49
C SER A 49 0.67 7.77 -12.73
N VAL A 50 -0.59 7.37 -12.84
CA VAL A 50 -1.17 6.22 -12.15
C VAL A 50 -1.63 5.18 -13.17
N PHE A 51 -1.28 3.94 -12.93
CA PHE A 51 -1.65 2.80 -13.76
C PHE A 51 -2.53 1.88 -12.92
N VAL A 52 -3.77 1.66 -13.36
CA VAL A 52 -4.76 0.85 -12.66
C VAL A 52 -5.20 -0.29 -13.55
N ALA A 53 -5.39 -1.48 -12.99
CA ALA A 53 -5.89 -2.62 -13.74
C ALA A 53 -7.02 -3.33 -12.99
N ASP A 54 -7.96 -3.92 -13.76
CA ASP A 54 -8.99 -4.80 -13.18
C ASP A 54 -8.43 -6.19 -12.86
N TYR A 55 -7.35 -6.60 -13.54
CA TYR A 55 -6.68 -7.87 -13.32
C TYR A 55 -5.18 -7.82 -13.61
N GLN A 56 -4.39 -8.53 -12.81
CA GLN A 56 -2.95 -8.78 -13.05
C GLN A 56 -2.69 -10.26 -13.25
N THR A 57 -2.11 -10.64 -14.39
CA THR A 57 -1.77 -12.05 -14.69
C THR A 57 -0.55 -12.51 -13.89
N ARG A 58 0.34 -11.61 -13.47
CA ARG A 58 1.51 -11.85 -12.63
C ARG A 58 1.72 -10.68 -11.65
N GLY A 59 0.74 -10.47 -10.76
CA GLY A 59 0.85 -9.46 -9.70
C GLY A 59 2.09 -9.73 -8.84
N ARG A 60 2.75 -8.67 -8.36
CA ARG A 60 4.04 -8.76 -7.65
C ARG A 60 3.89 -8.31 -6.20
N GLY A 61 4.50 -9.10 -5.30
CA GLY A 61 4.75 -8.75 -3.91
C GLY A 61 6.25 -8.68 -3.62
N ARG A 62 6.62 -8.44 -2.37
CA ARG A 62 8.02 -8.44 -1.90
C ARG A 62 8.62 -9.84 -1.99
N HIS A 63 9.96 -9.90 -2.11
CA HIS A 63 10.73 -11.15 -2.12
C HIS A 63 10.27 -12.17 -3.17
N GLY A 64 9.79 -11.69 -4.34
CA GLY A 64 9.32 -12.57 -5.41
C GLY A 64 7.97 -13.22 -5.18
N ARG A 65 7.27 -12.92 -4.08
CA ARG A 65 5.90 -13.40 -3.85
C ARG A 65 4.95 -12.88 -4.92
N THR A 66 3.90 -13.62 -5.20
CA THR A 66 2.84 -13.21 -6.12
C THR A 66 1.73 -12.51 -5.36
N TRP A 67 1.20 -11.40 -5.92
CA TRP A 67 -0.05 -10.81 -5.48
C TRP A 67 -1.20 -11.44 -6.26
N LEU A 68 -2.04 -12.18 -5.57
CA LEU A 68 -3.22 -12.84 -6.14
C LEU A 68 -4.46 -12.00 -5.89
N CYS A 69 -5.23 -11.74 -6.93
CA CYS A 69 -6.52 -11.05 -6.84
C CYS A 69 -7.38 -11.42 -8.03
N PRO A 70 -8.59 -11.92 -7.83
CA PRO A 70 -9.52 -12.20 -8.91
C PRO A 70 -9.87 -10.94 -9.71
N PRO A 71 -10.26 -11.07 -11.00
CA PRO A 71 -10.68 -9.93 -11.80
C PRO A 71 -11.80 -9.13 -11.12
N LEU A 72 -11.70 -7.80 -11.17
CA LEU A 72 -12.68 -6.86 -10.63
C LEU A 72 -12.86 -6.89 -9.10
N ALA A 73 -12.12 -7.74 -8.38
CA ALA A 73 -12.28 -7.90 -6.93
C ALA A 73 -11.41 -6.93 -6.11
N GLY A 74 -10.33 -6.44 -6.66
CA GLY A 74 -9.39 -5.58 -5.96
C GLY A 74 -9.14 -4.25 -6.65
N LEU A 75 -8.48 -3.35 -5.93
CA LEU A 75 -7.86 -2.16 -6.49
C LEU A 75 -6.37 -2.47 -6.69
N LEU A 76 -5.96 -2.59 -7.95
CA LEU A 76 -4.60 -2.91 -8.37
C LEU A 76 -4.00 -1.71 -9.06
N MET A 77 -3.12 -0.97 -8.39
CA MET A 77 -2.61 0.28 -8.93
C MET A 77 -1.11 0.45 -8.70
N SER A 78 -0.48 1.26 -9.55
CA SER A 78 0.89 1.73 -9.36
C SER A 78 1.00 3.21 -9.67
N VAL A 79 1.65 3.95 -8.78
CA VAL A 79 1.93 5.38 -8.92
C VAL A 79 3.37 5.56 -9.36
N LEU A 80 3.56 6.28 -10.46
CA LEU A 80 4.87 6.72 -10.93
C LEU A 80 5.16 8.11 -10.35
N LEU A 81 6.26 8.22 -9.60
CA LEU A 81 6.77 9.47 -9.06
C LEU A 81 8.19 9.72 -9.55
N ARG A 82 8.47 10.97 -9.93
CA ARG A 82 9.81 11.45 -10.31
C ARG A 82 10.35 12.30 -9.17
N ARG A 83 11.12 11.68 -8.30
CA ARG A 83 11.54 12.27 -7.02
C ARG A 83 12.99 11.91 -6.71
N ARG A 84 13.71 12.88 -6.09
CA ARG A 84 15.06 12.68 -5.52
C ARG A 84 15.11 13.01 -4.03
N ASP A 85 13.97 13.28 -3.44
CA ASP A 85 13.88 13.87 -2.11
C ASP A 85 13.80 12.86 -0.97
N ALA A 86 13.51 11.56 -1.28
CA ALA A 86 13.40 10.54 -0.25
C ALA A 86 13.64 9.12 -0.80
N PRO A 87 14.08 8.17 0.02
CA PRO A 87 14.24 6.77 -0.36
C PRO A 87 12.88 6.05 -0.51
N ALA A 88 12.90 4.87 -1.16
CA ALA A 88 11.68 4.11 -1.49
C ALA A 88 10.81 3.75 -0.27
N TYR A 89 11.39 3.50 0.89
CA TYR A 89 10.62 3.18 2.09
C TYR A 89 9.70 4.34 2.53
N THR A 90 10.11 5.59 2.32
CA THR A 90 9.26 6.76 2.61
C THR A 90 7.96 6.71 1.80
N TYR A 91 8.04 6.27 0.54
CA TYR A 91 6.86 6.14 -0.31
C TYR A 91 6.03 4.90 0.02
N THR A 92 6.64 3.86 0.61
CA THR A 92 5.90 2.74 1.21
C THR A 92 5.07 3.23 2.39
N MET A 93 5.67 4.01 3.32
CA MET A 93 4.96 4.62 4.44
C MET A 93 3.83 5.53 3.95
N LEU A 94 4.12 6.41 2.97
CA LEU A 94 3.15 7.33 2.41
C LEU A 94 1.94 6.60 1.84
N ALA A 95 2.17 5.55 1.04
CA ALA A 95 1.10 4.79 0.44
C ALA A 95 0.26 4.04 1.48
N ALA A 96 0.89 3.46 2.50
CA ALA A 96 0.19 2.77 3.58
C ALA A 96 -0.65 3.75 4.42
N VAL A 97 -0.13 4.94 4.75
CA VAL A 97 -0.87 6.00 5.46
C VAL A 97 -2.02 6.52 4.60
N ALA A 98 -1.75 6.88 3.32
CA ALA A 98 -2.77 7.38 2.41
C ALA A 98 -3.92 6.38 2.22
N LEU A 99 -3.61 5.08 2.09
CA LEU A 99 -4.62 4.03 2.02
C LEU A 99 -5.40 3.92 3.33
N SER A 100 -4.73 3.92 4.49
CA SER A 100 -5.38 3.84 5.79
C SER A 100 -6.36 4.99 6.00
N GLU A 101 -5.94 6.23 5.75
CA GLU A 101 -6.80 7.42 5.82
C GLU A 101 -7.99 7.36 4.84
N SER A 102 -7.78 6.77 3.66
CA SER A 102 -8.86 6.59 2.67
C SER A 102 -9.89 5.56 3.14
N ILE A 103 -9.44 4.45 3.73
CA ILE A 103 -10.32 3.43 4.31
C ILE A 103 -11.10 4.00 5.50
N GLU A 104 -10.44 4.70 6.43
CA GLU A 104 -11.07 5.36 7.57
C GLU A 104 -12.20 6.31 7.12
N ARG A 105 -11.92 7.10 6.07
CA ARG A 105 -12.89 8.07 5.55
C ARG A 105 -14.07 7.43 4.81
N LEU A 106 -13.80 6.36 4.04
CA LEU A 106 -14.81 5.72 3.19
C LEU A 106 -15.71 4.76 3.96
N LEU A 107 -15.14 4.00 4.90
CA LEU A 107 -15.78 2.81 5.50
C LEU A 107 -15.91 2.88 7.03
N ALA A 108 -15.42 3.92 7.69
CA ALA A 108 -15.33 4.03 9.14
C ALA A 108 -14.63 2.83 9.83
N LEU A 109 -13.75 2.11 9.09
CA LEU A 109 -12.89 1.06 9.62
C LEU A 109 -11.65 1.68 10.26
N GLN A 110 -10.95 0.91 11.11
CA GLN A 110 -9.72 1.34 11.78
C GLN A 110 -8.52 0.51 11.29
N PRO A 111 -7.97 0.80 10.09
CA PRO A 111 -6.83 0.05 9.58
C PRO A 111 -5.56 0.37 10.36
N THR A 112 -4.72 -0.63 10.56
CA THR A 112 -3.38 -0.49 11.10
C THR A 112 -2.35 -0.94 10.07
N ILE A 113 -1.09 -0.54 10.26
CA ILE A 113 0.00 -0.84 9.33
C ILE A 113 0.89 -1.91 9.94
N LYS A 114 0.83 -3.10 9.40
CA LYS A 114 1.71 -4.20 9.78
C LYS A 114 3.04 -4.04 9.05
N TRP A 115 4.06 -3.72 9.84
CA TRP A 115 5.41 -3.54 9.30
C TRP A 115 5.84 -4.76 8.49
N PRO A 116 6.50 -4.56 7.34
CA PRO A 116 6.95 -3.26 6.85
C PRO A 116 6.01 -2.58 5.84
N ASN A 117 4.99 -3.26 5.30
CA ASN A 117 4.31 -2.79 4.10
C ASN A 117 2.85 -3.26 3.92
N ASP A 118 2.28 -3.89 4.92
CA ASP A 118 0.92 -4.40 4.83
C ASP A 118 -0.06 -3.49 5.59
N VAL A 119 -1.25 -3.30 5.04
CA VAL A 119 -2.37 -2.68 5.77
C VAL A 119 -3.31 -3.78 6.22
N VAL A 120 -3.69 -3.75 7.48
CA VAL A 120 -4.52 -4.77 8.11
C VAL A 120 -5.73 -4.12 8.81
N VAL A 121 -6.84 -4.84 8.85
CA VAL A 121 -8.04 -4.53 9.66
C VAL A 121 -8.26 -5.73 10.56
N ASP A 122 -8.39 -5.50 11.87
CA ASP A 122 -8.50 -6.54 12.89
C ASP A 122 -7.43 -7.65 12.78
N GLY A 123 -6.19 -7.22 12.45
CA GLY A 123 -5.04 -8.10 12.28
C GLY A 123 -5.02 -8.90 10.97
N ARG A 124 -6.05 -8.79 10.12
CA ARG A 124 -6.16 -9.48 8.83
C ARG A 124 -5.77 -8.55 7.68
N LYS A 125 -4.98 -9.05 6.74
CA LYS A 125 -4.43 -8.27 5.64
C LYS A 125 -5.50 -7.89 4.62
N VAL A 126 -5.67 -6.58 4.40
CA VAL A 126 -6.51 -6.01 3.34
C VAL A 126 -5.68 -5.48 2.17
N ALA A 127 -4.41 -5.11 2.39
CA ALA A 127 -3.58 -4.56 1.32
C ALA A 127 -2.09 -4.79 1.54
N GLY A 128 -1.33 -4.67 0.45
CA GLY A 128 0.12 -4.64 0.45
C GLY A 128 0.67 -3.54 -0.44
N VAL A 129 1.79 -2.96 -0.02
CA VAL A 129 2.50 -1.90 -0.76
C VAL A 129 3.86 -2.40 -1.21
N LEU A 130 4.24 -2.10 -2.45
CA LEU A 130 5.55 -2.40 -3.03
C LEU A 130 6.14 -1.17 -3.73
N ALA A 131 7.02 -0.44 -3.05
CA ALA A 131 7.76 0.66 -3.64
C ALA A 131 9.11 0.19 -4.20
N GLU A 132 9.37 0.52 -5.46
CA GLU A 132 10.60 0.21 -6.18
C GLU A 132 11.22 1.51 -6.68
N ALA A 133 12.51 1.72 -6.37
CA ALA A 133 13.28 2.85 -6.86
C ALA A 133 14.18 2.43 -8.01
N SER A 134 14.32 3.29 -9.01
CA SER A 134 15.35 3.20 -10.04
C SER A 134 15.99 4.56 -10.25
N ASP A 135 17.28 4.59 -10.55
CA ASP A 135 18.03 5.80 -10.83
C ASP A 135 18.82 5.59 -12.14
N ASP A 136 18.62 6.47 -13.10
CA ASP A 136 19.35 6.46 -14.38
C ASP A 136 20.53 7.48 -14.40
N GLY A 137 20.87 8.02 -13.23
CA GLY A 137 21.90 9.05 -13.04
C GLY A 137 21.44 10.47 -13.33
N ARG A 138 20.28 10.64 -13.97
CA ARG A 138 19.65 11.95 -14.26
C ARG A 138 18.49 12.22 -13.34
N GLU A 139 17.65 11.19 -13.11
CA GLU A 139 16.44 11.31 -12.32
C GLU A 139 16.17 10.02 -11.56
N GLN A 140 15.81 10.14 -10.28
CA GLN A 140 15.30 9.02 -9.51
C GLN A 140 13.80 8.86 -9.81
N THR A 141 13.43 7.65 -10.15
CA THR A 141 12.06 7.25 -10.39
C THR A 141 11.61 6.30 -9.29
N ILE A 142 10.46 6.55 -8.70
CA ILE A 142 9.81 5.66 -7.73
C ILE A 142 8.52 5.13 -8.33
N VAL A 143 8.35 3.83 -8.33
CA VAL A 143 7.09 3.15 -8.66
C VAL A 143 6.52 2.57 -7.39
N VAL A 144 5.34 3.03 -6.99
CA VAL A 144 4.64 2.61 -5.77
C VAL A 144 3.45 1.76 -6.15
N GLY A 145 3.59 0.45 -6.08
CA GLY A 145 2.50 -0.51 -6.27
C GLY A 145 1.66 -0.64 -5.01
N VAL A 146 0.36 -0.63 -5.17
CA VAL A 146 -0.62 -0.88 -4.11
C VAL A 146 -1.64 -1.89 -4.60
N GLY A 147 -1.73 -3.03 -3.91
CA GLY A 147 -2.78 -4.02 -4.11
C GLY A 147 -3.72 -4.03 -2.91
N VAL A 148 -5.01 -3.86 -3.15
CA VAL A 148 -6.04 -3.85 -2.10
C VAL A 148 -7.08 -4.93 -2.39
N ASN A 149 -7.36 -5.77 -1.41
CA ASN A 149 -8.48 -6.69 -1.42
C ASN A 149 -9.75 -5.89 -1.12
N VAL A 150 -10.50 -5.53 -2.15
CA VAL A 150 -11.68 -4.67 -1.99
C VAL A 150 -12.96 -5.48 -1.81
N ASN A 151 -13.30 -6.30 -2.81
CA ASN A 151 -14.55 -7.06 -2.85
C ASN A 151 -14.31 -8.58 -3.05
N LEU A 152 -13.23 -9.12 -2.49
CA LEU A 152 -13.01 -10.56 -2.47
C LEU A 152 -13.97 -11.19 -1.45
N ASP A 153 -14.53 -12.35 -1.81
CA ASP A 153 -15.33 -13.14 -0.88
C ASP A 153 -14.48 -14.16 -0.10
N GLU A 154 -15.11 -14.86 0.86
CA GLU A 154 -14.42 -15.83 1.72
C GLU A 154 -13.83 -17.00 0.92
N ALA A 155 -14.48 -17.44 -0.15
CA ALA A 155 -13.99 -18.54 -0.99
C ALA A 155 -12.73 -18.13 -1.76
N GLU A 156 -12.68 -16.90 -2.26
CA GLU A 156 -11.51 -16.32 -2.96
C GLU A 156 -10.33 -16.06 -2.01
N LEU A 157 -10.61 -15.87 -0.71
CA LEU A 157 -9.60 -15.66 0.33
C LEU A 157 -9.13 -16.97 0.99
N ALA A 158 -9.77 -18.10 0.73
CA ALA A 158 -9.50 -19.38 1.42
C ALA A 158 -8.03 -19.85 1.30
N GLU A 159 -7.37 -19.53 0.18
CA GLU A 159 -5.95 -19.86 -0.03
C GLU A 159 -4.97 -18.75 0.43
N LEU A 160 -5.50 -17.65 0.98
CA LEU A 160 -4.71 -16.50 1.44
C LEU A 160 -4.73 -16.41 2.97
N PRO A 161 -3.82 -17.06 3.67
CA PRO A 161 -3.83 -17.08 5.13
C PRO A 161 -3.73 -15.67 5.72
N ASN A 162 -4.57 -15.38 6.72
CA ASN A 162 -4.66 -14.09 7.40
C ASN A 162 -5.03 -12.90 6.49
N ALA A 163 -5.63 -13.14 5.32
CA ALA A 163 -6.18 -12.10 4.47
C ALA A 163 -7.67 -11.89 4.72
N THR A 164 -8.13 -10.69 4.40
CA THR A 164 -9.54 -10.30 4.33
C THR A 164 -9.75 -9.30 3.21
N SER A 165 -10.99 -8.82 3.01
CA SER A 165 -11.32 -7.75 2.07
C SER A 165 -12.08 -6.63 2.76
N LEU A 166 -12.04 -5.43 2.18
CA LEU A 166 -12.76 -4.28 2.71
C LEU A 166 -14.26 -4.51 2.77
N SER A 167 -14.84 -5.23 1.80
CA SER A 167 -16.27 -5.54 1.80
C SER A 167 -16.67 -6.51 2.92
N ILE A 168 -15.82 -7.47 3.28
CA ILE A 168 -16.06 -8.37 4.41
C ILE A 168 -16.03 -7.57 5.72
N GLU A 169 -14.99 -6.73 5.90
CA GLU A 169 -14.84 -5.94 7.13
C GLU A 169 -15.94 -4.87 7.29
N ALA A 170 -16.38 -4.27 6.18
CA ALA A 170 -17.43 -3.27 6.19
C ALA A 170 -18.86 -3.85 6.17
N GLY A 171 -19.02 -5.13 5.83
CA GLY A 171 -20.32 -5.78 5.65
C GLY A 171 -21.10 -5.29 4.41
N VAL A 172 -20.49 -4.50 3.53
CA VAL A 172 -21.11 -3.94 2.33
C VAL A 172 -20.11 -3.92 1.16
N PRO A 173 -20.58 -3.99 -0.09
CA PRO A 173 -19.72 -3.78 -1.26
C PRO A 173 -19.05 -2.41 -1.25
N VAL A 174 -17.79 -2.34 -1.68
CA VAL A 174 -16.99 -1.11 -1.69
C VAL A 174 -16.70 -0.69 -3.13
N HIS A 175 -16.92 0.58 -3.44
CA HIS A 175 -16.66 1.13 -4.77
C HIS A 175 -15.17 1.42 -4.95
N ARG A 176 -14.50 0.65 -5.83
CA ARG A 176 -13.03 0.75 -6.08
C ARG A 176 -12.62 2.14 -6.58
N GLY A 177 -13.46 2.78 -7.40
CA GLY A 177 -13.21 4.11 -7.92
C GLY A 177 -13.22 5.18 -6.83
N GLU A 178 -14.14 5.12 -5.88
CA GLU A 178 -14.18 6.05 -4.74
C GLU A 178 -12.93 5.88 -3.86
N LEU A 179 -12.54 4.63 -3.58
CA LEU A 179 -11.30 4.35 -2.85
C LEU A 179 -10.08 4.91 -3.60
N LEU A 180 -10.00 4.71 -4.93
CA LEU A 180 -8.92 5.26 -5.75
C LEU A 180 -8.87 6.78 -5.68
N ALA A 181 -10.01 7.47 -5.84
CA ALA A 181 -10.07 8.93 -5.80
C ALA A 181 -9.59 9.47 -4.45
N LEU A 182 -10.06 8.90 -3.35
CA LEU A 182 -9.61 9.26 -2.00
C LEU A 182 -8.10 9.01 -1.81
N MET A 183 -7.59 7.87 -2.29
CA MET A 183 -6.16 7.60 -2.23
C MET A 183 -5.35 8.65 -2.97
N LEU A 184 -5.77 9.08 -4.16
CA LEU A 184 -5.06 10.10 -4.93
C LEU A 184 -5.10 11.46 -4.24
N GLU A 185 -6.22 11.83 -3.61
CA GLU A 185 -6.31 13.03 -2.76
C GLU A 185 -5.31 12.96 -1.59
N ARG A 186 -5.21 11.81 -0.90
CA ARG A 186 -4.26 11.64 0.21
C ARG A 186 -2.82 11.64 -0.26
N PHE A 187 -2.51 10.94 -1.37
CA PHE A 187 -1.19 11.01 -1.98
C PHE A 187 -0.79 12.46 -2.31
N ASP A 188 -1.68 13.23 -2.93
CA ASP A 188 -1.40 14.62 -3.28
C ASP A 188 -1.15 15.47 -2.03
N SER A 189 -1.97 15.31 -1.01
CA SER A 189 -1.81 15.98 0.28
C SER A 189 -0.43 15.66 0.92
N TRP A 190 -0.03 14.39 0.95
CA TRP A 190 1.25 13.97 1.54
C TRP A 190 2.47 14.33 0.67
N LEU A 191 2.30 14.50 -0.64
CA LEU A 191 3.38 14.94 -1.54
C LEU A 191 3.54 16.46 -1.55
N GLY A 192 2.59 17.21 -1.04
CA GLY A 192 2.61 18.67 -0.92
C GLY A 192 3.39 19.20 0.29
N GLY A 193 3.46 20.52 0.42
CA GLY A 193 4.09 21.19 1.55
C GLY A 193 5.63 21.18 1.56
N ASP A 194 6.21 21.76 2.61
CA ASP A 194 7.66 21.69 2.79
C ASP A 194 8.10 20.31 3.27
N ARG A 195 9.35 19.95 2.90
CA ARG A 195 9.88 18.61 3.11
C ARG A 195 9.93 18.21 4.59
N PHE A 196 10.40 19.10 5.46
CA PHE A 196 10.63 18.77 6.87
C PHE A 196 9.33 18.49 7.61
N THR A 197 8.33 19.38 7.45
CA THR A 197 6.98 19.21 8.05
C THR A 197 6.31 17.96 7.52
N ARG A 198 6.47 17.68 6.23
CA ARG A 198 5.93 16.48 5.58
C ARG A 198 6.53 15.20 6.15
N GLU A 199 7.87 15.10 6.23
CA GLU A 199 8.56 13.89 6.73
C GLU A 199 8.22 13.60 8.20
N GLU A 200 8.16 14.63 9.04
CA GLU A 200 7.78 14.50 10.44
C GLU A 200 6.31 14.07 10.59
N GLY A 201 5.40 14.72 9.86
CA GLY A 201 3.99 14.40 9.87
C GLY A 201 3.71 12.98 9.37
N LEU A 202 4.36 12.58 8.28
CA LEU A 202 4.24 11.24 7.70
C LEU A 202 4.73 10.17 8.68
N TRP A 203 5.90 10.37 9.28
CA TRP A 203 6.42 9.44 10.28
C TRP A 203 5.46 9.29 11.46
N ARG A 204 4.93 10.39 12.01
CA ARG A 204 3.96 10.34 13.12
C ARG A 204 2.68 9.60 12.72
N ALA A 205 2.14 9.88 11.52
CA ALA A 205 0.95 9.23 11.02
C ALA A 205 1.14 7.74 10.81
N TRP A 206 2.31 7.33 10.29
CA TRP A 206 2.68 5.94 10.08
C TRP A 206 2.93 5.22 11.42
N ASN A 207 3.78 5.81 12.29
CA ASN A 207 4.13 5.22 13.58
C ASN A 207 2.90 5.06 14.49
N GLY A 208 1.99 6.03 14.47
CA GLY A 208 0.75 5.97 15.26
C GLY A 208 -0.27 4.93 14.76
N ARG A 209 -0.04 4.35 13.56
CA ARG A 209 -0.88 3.27 12.98
C ARG A 209 -0.17 1.91 12.99
N LEU A 210 1.02 1.80 13.58
CA LEU A 210 1.72 0.52 13.58
C LEU A 210 0.91 -0.55 14.32
N TRP A 211 0.72 -1.68 13.64
CA TRP A 211 0.12 -2.87 14.23
C TRP A 211 1.04 -3.49 15.28
N GLY A 212 0.45 -3.95 16.36
CA GLY A 212 1.20 -4.66 17.41
C GLY A 212 1.99 -3.74 18.37
N MET A 213 1.75 -2.41 18.35
CA MET A 213 2.36 -1.49 19.32
C MET A 213 2.14 -1.96 20.74
N ASP A 214 3.22 -2.00 21.53
CA ASP A 214 3.28 -2.49 22.91
C ASP A 214 2.86 -3.96 23.08
N GLN A 215 2.70 -4.70 21.98
CA GLN A 215 2.35 -6.11 21.99
C GLN A 215 3.57 -6.99 21.75
N ARG A 216 3.52 -8.20 22.32
CA ARG A 216 4.51 -9.24 22.07
C ARG A 216 4.17 -9.95 20.77
N VAL A 217 5.09 -9.91 19.80
CA VAL A 217 4.92 -10.45 18.45
C VAL A 217 6.10 -11.33 18.07
N ARG A 218 5.93 -12.14 17.05
CA ARG A 218 7.04 -12.84 16.40
C ARG A 218 7.58 -11.96 15.26
N VAL A 219 8.90 -11.83 15.20
CA VAL A 219 9.60 -11.05 14.16
C VAL A 219 10.49 -12.01 13.39
N GLN A 220 10.20 -12.19 12.11
CA GLN A 220 11.08 -12.92 11.20
C GLN A 220 12.09 -11.96 10.62
N GLU A 221 13.39 -12.19 10.85
CA GLU A 221 14.50 -11.44 10.28
C GLU A 221 15.49 -12.39 9.62
N GLY A 222 15.44 -12.48 8.27
CA GLY A 222 16.14 -13.53 7.55
C GLY A 222 15.65 -14.92 7.96
N ASP A 223 16.58 -15.78 8.41
CA ASP A 223 16.27 -17.13 8.92
C ASP A 223 15.94 -17.14 10.42
N ASP A 224 16.16 -16.02 11.12
CA ASP A 224 15.92 -15.91 12.56
C ASP A 224 14.45 -15.57 12.86
N LEU A 225 13.90 -16.25 13.87
CA LEU A 225 12.59 -15.94 14.45
C LEU A 225 12.78 -15.44 15.87
N LEU A 226 12.43 -14.18 16.10
CA LEU A 226 12.54 -13.50 17.37
C LEU A 226 11.15 -13.34 18.00
N VAL A 227 11.08 -13.40 19.33
CA VAL A 227 9.89 -12.94 20.07
C VAL A 227 10.26 -11.64 20.77
N ALA A 228 9.49 -10.57 20.50
CA ALA A 228 9.81 -9.26 21.00
C ALA A 228 8.57 -8.38 21.15
N THR A 229 8.67 -7.32 21.92
CA THR A 229 7.62 -6.29 22.05
C THR A 229 7.89 -5.17 21.05
N VAL A 230 6.90 -4.79 20.25
CA VAL A 230 7.01 -3.65 19.32
C VAL A 230 7.03 -2.35 20.11
N LEU A 231 8.05 -1.53 19.89
CA LEU A 231 8.20 -0.20 20.52
C LEU A 231 7.82 0.95 19.58
N GLY A 232 7.84 0.72 18.28
CA GLY A 232 7.57 1.72 17.26
C GLY A 232 8.44 1.57 16.04
N GLY A 233 8.39 2.55 15.17
CA GLY A 233 9.22 2.64 13.98
C GLY A 233 10.05 3.93 13.96
N GLU A 234 11.23 3.84 13.39
CA GLU A 234 12.10 5.00 13.17
C GLU A 234 11.75 5.71 11.85
N ARG A 235 12.31 6.91 11.66
CA ARG A 235 12.05 7.71 10.44
C ARG A 235 12.60 7.07 9.17
N ASP A 236 13.59 6.17 9.30
CA ASP A 236 14.19 5.43 8.21
C ASP A 236 13.42 4.14 7.86
N GLY A 237 12.26 3.89 8.51
CA GLY A 237 11.45 2.70 8.29
C GLY A 237 11.87 1.49 9.11
N THR A 238 12.91 1.60 9.91
CA THR A 238 13.37 0.54 10.81
C THR A 238 12.33 0.32 11.92
N LEU A 239 12.02 -0.95 12.22
CA LEU A 239 11.18 -1.30 13.36
C LEU A 239 12.05 -1.39 14.63
N LEU A 240 11.57 -0.81 15.72
CA LEU A 240 12.16 -0.95 17.04
C LEU A 240 11.39 -1.99 17.85
N VAL A 241 12.11 -2.96 18.38
CA VAL A 241 11.55 -4.01 19.24
C VAL A 241 12.36 -4.18 20.50
N ARG A 242 11.73 -4.61 21.58
CA ARG A 242 12.37 -4.97 22.85
C ARG A 242 12.32 -6.48 23.05
N LEU A 243 13.47 -7.11 23.20
CA LEU A 243 13.61 -8.52 23.52
C LEU A 243 13.27 -8.80 24.99
N ASP A 244 13.08 -10.07 25.36
CA ASP A 244 12.73 -10.50 26.71
C ASP A 244 13.82 -10.17 27.75
N ASP A 245 15.07 -10.04 27.33
CA ASP A 245 16.19 -9.61 28.18
C ASP A 245 16.26 -8.10 28.40
N GLY A 246 15.31 -7.34 27.83
CA GLY A 246 15.23 -5.88 27.88
C GLY A 246 16.03 -5.15 26.79
N THR A 247 16.80 -5.87 25.98
CA THR A 247 17.58 -5.28 24.87
C THR A 247 16.66 -4.68 23.80
N VAL A 248 16.94 -3.43 23.40
CA VAL A 248 16.26 -2.82 22.24
C VAL A 248 17.01 -3.17 20.98
N ARG A 249 16.30 -3.74 20.02
CA ARG A 249 16.84 -4.15 18.70
C ARG A 249 16.18 -3.35 17.58
N ARG A 250 16.99 -2.95 16.61
CA ARG A 250 16.56 -2.37 15.34
C ARG A 250 16.41 -3.46 14.30
N VAL A 251 15.22 -3.61 13.73
CA VAL A 251 14.92 -4.58 12.65
C VAL A 251 14.78 -3.80 11.35
N ILE A 252 15.77 -3.95 10.46
CA ILE A 252 15.83 -3.20 9.19
C ILE A 252 15.03 -3.89 8.09
N ALA A 253 15.04 -5.23 8.09
CA ALA A 253 14.36 -6.05 7.10
C ALA A 253 13.75 -7.27 7.78
N GLY A 254 12.53 -7.63 7.39
CA GLY A 254 11.84 -8.77 7.99
C GLY A 254 10.33 -8.69 7.81
N GLU A 255 9.63 -9.42 8.66
CA GLU A 255 8.17 -9.49 8.66
C GLU A 255 7.67 -9.72 10.10
N LEU A 256 6.59 -9.04 10.47
CA LEU A 256 5.85 -9.36 11.70
C LEU A 256 4.95 -10.58 11.45
N LEU A 257 4.97 -11.53 12.37
CA LEU A 257 4.08 -12.68 12.36
C LEU A 257 3.10 -12.56 13.54
N PRO A 258 1.84 -12.99 13.34
CA PRO A 258 0.85 -12.99 14.42
C PRO A 258 1.21 -13.94 15.56
#